data_4bb7faab15bb563ffa2edc1f9d34dd2c
#
_entry.id   4bb7faab15bb563ffa2edc1f9d34dd2c
#
_cell.length_a   1.000
_cell.length_b   1.000
_cell.length_c   1.000
_cell.angle_alpha   90.00
_cell.angle_beta   90.00
_cell.angle_gamma   90.00
#
_symmetry.space_group_name_H-M   'P 1'
#
loop_
_entity.id
_entity.type
_entity.pdbx_description
1 polymer ?
#
loop_
_entity_poly.entity_id
_entity_poly.type
_entity_poly.pdbx_seq_one_letter_code
_entity_poly.pdbx_strand_id
1 'polypeptide(L)'
;MAVVQISKIQHRRGKVTGSGVPQLASAEIGWAVDTQQLYIGNGAVSEGAPYVGNTEILTEHSNLFTLLNQYEYKGTTDAAKKTGEFVNSPTTRSIQQRLDDFVSVKSFGAKGTGDVDDTEALQRAIDELFINVSDKDDPRSRVALKIDAGEYKITNTLYIPPYANLIGDGKNKTIIKLHPNPNEVTPIAKPMVATVDGRSLAGTYITYSNIQNATRPQNITISGITFEVDSLVTTHDAIAKLDCMTESLIHNCKFKNHWDKLDGFTSQSGIHIRGLGATTSEHVIIDDCEFERLDVAIHSDHDVRSFNIANSYFHFLQVGIQLGKNSVGTGAQSQGPRHFKIAHNTFDKINDFGIAVYKKTTAPQTSPYGHTSVGNNFLDVANNMNGQNSPQTSVIKFEETLCESIGDNFEREAFINTSNLLETPFKPNVDGYHQTKSRVNSTEISERDSFGTFTKIPFTKDKTAYVDYLLVKDATKATTRSGRLTIAVRDGSNISVTDSYTHTGSEDGGVDFTAILDDLDSTVGSETVKIQYRNPIGNGNGTLTYSITYFA
;
A
#
# COMPACT_ATOMS: atom_id res chain seq x y z
N MET A 1 -84.35 36.24 7.39
CA MET A 1 -82.98 35.67 7.45
C MET A 1 -82.18 36.35 6.33
N ALA A 2 -81.19 37.17 6.66
CA ALA A 2 -80.33 37.78 5.67
C ALA A 2 -79.30 36.74 5.23
N VAL A 3 -79.32 36.40 3.98
CA VAL A 3 -78.27 35.55 3.38
C VAL A 3 -77.05 36.42 3.30
N VAL A 4 -76.07 36.19 4.17
CA VAL A 4 -74.73 36.79 4.02
C VAL A 4 -74.11 36.16 2.79
N GLN A 5 -74.04 36.85 1.73
CA GLN A 5 -73.33 36.46 0.52
C GLN A 5 -71.80 36.52 0.85
N ILE A 6 -71.19 35.41 1.05
CA ILE A 6 -69.75 35.34 1.22
C ILE A 6 -69.13 35.71 -0.11
N SER A 7 -68.60 36.92 -0.21
CA SER A 7 -67.86 37.36 -1.41
C SER A 7 -66.66 36.45 -1.61
N LYS A 8 -66.59 35.82 -2.76
CA LYS A 8 -65.46 34.96 -3.15
C LYS A 8 -64.19 35.84 -3.28
N ILE A 9 -63.24 35.65 -2.37
CA ILE A 9 -61.95 36.32 -2.46
C ILE A 9 -61.19 35.65 -3.63
N GLN A 10 -60.94 36.44 -4.68
CA GLN A 10 -60.20 35.97 -5.83
C GLN A 10 -58.83 36.62 -5.81
N HIS A 11 -57.77 35.84 -5.66
CA HIS A 11 -56.39 36.31 -5.71
C HIS A 11 -55.99 36.60 -7.15
N ARG A 12 -55.05 37.54 -7.33
CA ARG A 12 -54.47 37.82 -8.63
C ARG A 12 -53.70 36.61 -9.14
N ARG A 13 -53.80 36.28 -10.41
CA ARG A 13 -53.08 35.18 -11.05
C ARG A 13 -52.53 35.63 -12.41
N GLY A 14 -51.36 35.08 -12.77
CA GLY A 14 -50.67 35.38 -14.01
C GLY A 14 -49.55 34.40 -14.29
N LYS A 15 -48.77 34.71 -15.29
CA LYS A 15 -47.52 34.00 -15.60
C LYS A 15 -46.34 34.84 -15.18
N VAL A 16 -45.24 34.22 -14.80
CA VAL A 16 -43.95 34.89 -14.64
C VAL A 16 -43.46 35.23 -16.04
N THR A 17 -43.33 36.51 -16.33
CA THR A 17 -42.82 37.01 -17.62
C THR A 17 -41.31 37.12 -17.57
N GLY A 18 -40.64 37.34 -18.72
CA GLY A 18 -39.18 37.53 -18.76
C GLY A 18 -38.66 38.72 -17.93
N SER A 19 -39.55 39.62 -17.46
CA SER A 19 -39.26 40.70 -16.51
C SER A 19 -39.59 40.34 -15.05
N GLY A 20 -39.98 39.11 -14.77
CA GLY A 20 -40.35 38.63 -13.43
C GLY A 20 -41.85 38.80 -13.12
N VAL A 21 -42.19 38.63 -11.83
CA VAL A 21 -43.57 38.81 -11.33
C VAL A 21 -43.90 40.29 -11.31
N PRO A 22 -45.04 40.73 -11.93
CA PRO A 22 -45.49 42.12 -11.84
C PRO A 22 -45.63 42.57 -10.39
N GLN A 23 -45.33 43.82 -10.11
CA GLN A 23 -45.50 44.41 -8.79
C GLN A 23 -46.94 44.26 -8.30
N LEU A 24 -47.09 43.62 -7.15
CA LEU A 24 -48.35 43.50 -6.44
C LEU A 24 -48.54 44.69 -5.49
N ALA A 25 -49.80 45.05 -5.24
CA ALA A 25 -50.13 46.03 -4.20
C ALA A 25 -49.75 45.55 -2.81
N SER A 26 -49.71 46.47 -1.82
CA SER A 26 -49.40 46.11 -0.42
C SER A 26 -50.34 44.97 0.07
N ALA A 27 -49.74 43.90 0.54
CA ALA A 27 -50.41 42.68 1.00
C ALA A 27 -51.29 41.96 -0.06
N GLU A 28 -51.22 42.35 -1.34
CA GLU A 28 -51.90 41.65 -2.41
C GLU A 28 -51.22 40.26 -2.63
N ILE A 29 -52.03 39.22 -2.74
CA ILE A 29 -51.54 37.86 -3.00
C ILE A 29 -51.68 37.55 -4.50
N GLY A 30 -50.58 37.10 -5.12
CA GLY A 30 -50.51 36.70 -6.52
C GLY A 30 -50.07 35.26 -6.70
N TRP A 31 -50.75 34.52 -7.58
CA TRP A 31 -50.39 33.14 -7.95
C TRP A 31 -49.79 33.10 -9.36
N ALA A 32 -48.56 32.64 -9.48
CA ALA A 32 -47.92 32.35 -10.76
C ALA A 32 -48.34 30.97 -11.25
N VAL A 33 -49.09 30.92 -12.36
CA VAL A 33 -49.74 29.69 -12.83
C VAL A 33 -48.74 28.73 -13.49
N ASP A 34 -47.72 29.29 -14.12
CA ASP A 34 -46.69 28.57 -14.86
C ASP A 34 -45.60 27.99 -13.95
N THR A 35 -45.23 28.68 -12.89
CA THR A 35 -44.22 28.24 -11.91
C THR A 35 -44.82 27.69 -10.64
N GLN A 36 -46.16 27.80 -10.45
CA GLN A 36 -46.89 27.36 -9.26
C GLN A 36 -46.37 28.00 -7.95
N GLN A 37 -45.92 29.24 -8.03
CA GLN A 37 -45.39 30.01 -6.92
C GLN A 37 -46.41 31.05 -6.42
N LEU A 38 -46.38 31.30 -5.12
CA LEU A 38 -47.24 32.25 -4.44
C LEU A 38 -46.43 33.47 -4.00
N TYR A 39 -46.94 34.66 -4.27
CA TYR A 39 -46.29 35.91 -3.92
C TYR A 39 -47.21 36.83 -3.12
N ILE A 40 -46.60 37.67 -2.27
CA ILE A 40 -47.28 38.78 -1.58
C ILE A 40 -46.56 40.07 -1.87
N GLY A 41 -47.30 41.12 -2.18
CA GLY A 41 -46.74 42.45 -2.39
C GLY A 41 -46.23 43.07 -1.08
N ASN A 42 -44.98 43.58 -1.11
CA ASN A 42 -44.35 44.15 0.06
C ASN A 42 -44.93 45.53 0.49
N GLY A 43 -45.67 46.19 -0.40
CA GLY A 43 -46.11 47.57 -0.18
C GLY A 43 -45.08 48.63 -0.53
N ALA A 44 -45.35 49.86 -0.17
CA ALA A 44 -44.47 51.00 -0.40
C ALA A 44 -43.51 51.23 0.79
N VAL A 45 -42.35 51.82 0.53
CA VAL A 45 -41.41 52.21 1.56
C VAL A 45 -42.04 53.21 2.56
N SER A 46 -42.99 54.04 2.09
CA SER A 46 -43.76 54.92 2.95
C SER A 46 -44.71 54.24 3.91
N GLU A 47 -45.02 52.94 3.68
CA GLU A 47 -45.80 52.08 4.55
C GLU A 47 -44.92 51.26 5.50
N GLY A 48 -43.58 51.47 5.47
CA GLY A 48 -42.63 50.77 6.32
C GLY A 48 -42.03 49.52 5.69
N ALA A 49 -42.27 49.24 4.40
CA ALA A 49 -41.63 48.15 3.71
C ALA A 49 -40.12 48.43 3.50
N PRO A 50 -39.23 47.48 3.71
CA PRO A 50 -37.78 47.69 3.51
C PRO A 50 -37.45 48.01 2.04
N TYR A 51 -38.22 47.50 1.11
CA TYR A 51 -38.12 47.80 -0.33
C TYR A 51 -39.43 47.51 -1.04
N VAL A 52 -39.65 48.17 -2.19
CA VAL A 52 -40.79 47.89 -3.07
C VAL A 52 -40.50 46.60 -3.83
N GLY A 53 -41.45 45.66 -3.83
CA GLY A 53 -41.29 44.38 -4.51
C GLY A 53 -42.32 43.35 -4.07
N ASN A 54 -42.09 42.12 -4.44
CA ASN A 54 -42.90 40.99 -4.04
C ASN A 54 -42.04 40.02 -3.21
N THR A 55 -42.61 39.47 -2.15
CA THR A 55 -41.99 38.38 -1.38
C THR A 55 -42.65 37.07 -1.78
N GLU A 56 -41.85 36.07 -2.13
CA GLU A 56 -42.34 34.73 -2.40
C GLU A 56 -42.72 34.05 -1.10
N ILE A 57 -43.91 33.46 -1.08
CA ILE A 57 -44.37 32.58 -0.02
C ILE A 57 -44.02 31.15 -0.42
N LEU A 58 -43.25 30.46 0.38
CA LEU A 58 -42.76 29.10 0.05
C LEU A 58 -43.93 28.13 -0.16
N THR A 59 -43.93 27.48 -1.31
CA THR A 59 -44.85 26.40 -1.69
C THR A 59 -44.02 25.11 -1.92
N GLU A 60 -44.69 23.99 -2.14
CA GLU A 60 -44.01 22.75 -2.54
C GLU A 60 -43.24 22.85 -3.88
N HIS A 61 -43.57 23.87 -4.68
CA HIS A 61 -42.94 24.16 -5.98
C HIS A 61 -41.85 25.23 -5.87
N SER A 62 -41.64 25.82 -4.71
CA SER A 62 -40.58 26.80 -4.50
C SER A 62 -39.23 26.12 -4.46
N ASN A 63 -38.27 26.57 -5.25
CA ASN A 63 -36.92 26.05 -5.22
C ASN A 63 -36.17 26.59 -3.98
N LEU A 64 -36.22 25.86 -2.89
CA LEU A 64 -35.52 26.21 -1.65
C LEU A 64 -34.02 26.40 -1.85
N PHE A 65 -33.41 25.70 -2.81
CA PHE A 65 -31.98 25.85 -3.10
C PHE A 65 -31.63 27.20 -3.74
N THR A 66 -32.54 27.82 -4.49
CA THR A 66 -32.36 29.17 -5.00
C THR A 66 -32.60 30.23 -3.93
N LEU A 67 -33.48 29.98 -2.99
CA LEU A 67 -33.76 30.86 -1.85
C LEU A 67 -32.67 30.81 -0.76
N LEU A 68 -32.10 29.65 -0.54
CA LEU A 68 -30.98 29.42 0.39
C LEU A 68 -29.62 29.58 -0.32
N ASN A 69 -29.51 30.47 -1.26
CA ASN A 69 -28.41 30.55 -2.22
C ASN A 69 -27.08 31.03 -1.62
N GLN A 70 -27.03 31.29 -0.32
CA GLN A 70 -25.84 31.84 0.31
C GLN A 70 -25.42 31.01 1.52
N TYR A 71 -24.28 30.35 1.40
CA TYR A 71 -23.59 29.71 2.49
C TYR A 71 -22.34 30.48 2.86
N GLU A 72 -22.23 30.90 4.11
CA GLU A 72 -21.03 31.48 4.68
C GLU A 72 -20.49 30.58 5.77
N TYR A 73 -19.18 30.26 5.71
CA TYR A 73 -18.55 29.47 6.75
C TYR A 73 -18.53 30.25 8.08
N LYS A 74 -19.06 29.61 9.12
CA LYS A 74 -19.18 30.18 10.48
C LYS A 74 -20.08 31.41 10.65
N GLY A 75 -21.13 31.59 9.80
CA GLY A 75 -22.27 32.48 10.11
C GLY A 75 -21.95 33.85 10.68
N THR A 76 -22.85 34.45 11.30
CA THR A 76 -23.28 35.83 11.41
C THR A 76 -22.49 36.84 12.27
N THR A 77 -21.41 36.55 12.95
CA THR A 77 -20.71 37.58 13.79
C THR A 77 -19.39 38.02 13.23
N ASP A 78 -19.16 39.30 13.24
CA ASP A 78 -18.16 40.03 12.46
C ASP A 78 -16.69 39.65 12.72
N ALA A 79 -16.32 39.37 13.93
CA ALA A 79 -14.93 39.10 14.29
C ALA A 79 -14.44 37.72 13.87
N ALA A 80 -15.35 36.75 13.65
CA ALA A 80 -15.01 35.37 13.32
C ALA A 80 -15.01 35.06 11.81
N LYS A 81 -15.50 35.99 10.98
CA LYS A 81 -15.72 35.80 9.54
C LYS A 81 -14.53 36.20 8.68
N LYS A 82 -13.36 35.73 9.01
CA LYS A 82 -12.14 36.02 8.23
C LYS A 82 -11.93 34.97 7.13
N THR A 83 -12.95 34.69 6.36
CA THR A 83 -12.90 33.64 5.32
C THR A 83 -12.84 34.18 3.90
N GLY A 84 -12.98 35.49 3.70
CA GLY A 84 -12.91 36.12 2.40
C GLY A 84 -11.53 36.64 2.03
N GLU A 85 -11.42 37.13 0.79
CA GLU A 85 -10.21 37.73 0.23
C GLU A 85 -9.75 38.95 1.05
N PHE A 86 -10.69 39.67 1.65
CA PHE A 86 -10.43 40.78 2.54
C PHE A 86 -10.86 40.46 3.97
N VAL A 87 -10.14 40.98 4.95
CA VAL A 87 -10.27 40.67 6.39
C VAL A 87 -11.71 40.75 6.92
N ASN A 88 -12.59 41.51 6.29
CA ASN A 88 -13.95 41.76 6.73
C ASN A 88 -15.03 41.29 5.73
N SER A 89 -14.67 40.58 4.70
CA SER A 89 -15.61 40.09 3.68
C SER A 89 -15.64 38.57 3.69
N PRO A 90 -16.72 37.95 4.19
CA PRO A 90 -16.85 36.49 4.11
C PRO A 90 -17.03 36.06 2.65
N THR A 91 -16.46 34.95 2.27
CA THR A 91 -16.70 34.31 0.99
C THR A 91 -18.07 33.64 1.02
N THR A 92 -18.97 34.13 0.18
CA THR A 92 -20.30 33.56 0.00
C THR A 92 -20.27 32.53 -1.12
N ARG A 93 -20.78 31.34 -0.86
CA ARG A 93 -20.91 30.24 -1.82
C ARG A 93 -22.36 29.81 -1.93
N SER A 94 -22.76 29.26 -3.08
CA SER A 94 -24.05 28.59 -3.15
C SER A 94 -24.04 27.31 -2.35
N ILE A 95 -25.20 26.85 -1.89
CA ILE A 95 -25.33 25.52 -1.24
C ILE A 95 -24.90 24.44 -2.21
N GLN A 96 -25.24 24.55 -3.49
CA GLN A 96 -24.80 23.64 -4.55
C GLN A 96 -23.26 23.55 -4.58
N GLN A 97 -22.56 24.67 -4.67
CA GLN A 97 -21.10 24.71 -4.63
C GLN A 97 -20.53 24.06 -3.36
N ARG A 98 -21.24 24.15 -2.23
CA ARG A 98 -20.83 23.53 -0.98
C ARG A 98 -21.06 22.02 -0.98
N LEU A 99 -22.16 21.55 -1.58
CA LEU A 99 -22.45 20.13 -1.74
C LEU A 99 -21.52 19.47 -2.74
N ASP A 100 -21.13 20.19 -3.78
CA ASP A 100 -20.22 19.70 -4.83
C ASP A 100 -18.76 19.52 -4.34
N ASP A 101 -18.40 19.99 -3.13
CA ASP A 101 -17.10 19.70 -2.53
C ASP A 101 -16.90 18.20 -2.26
N PHE A 102 -17.99 17.44 -2.09
CA PHE A 102 -17.97 16.01 -1.84
C PHE A 102 -19.01 15.31 -2.70
N VAL A 103 -18.54 14.63 -3.73
CA VAL A 103 -19.41 13.89 -4.64
C VAL A 103 -19.53 12.45 -4.17
N SER A 104 -20.76 11.98 -3.92
CA SER A 104 -21.05 10.61 -3.52
C SER A 104 -21.36 9.72 -4.72
N VAL A 105 -20.94 8.45 -4.68
CA VAL A 105 -21.31 7.42 -5.67
C VAL A 105 -22.82 7.23 -5.78
N LYS A 106 -23.57 7.56 -4.73
CA LYS A 106 -25.04 7.51 -4.74
C LYS A 106 -25.66 8.53 -5.70
N SER A 107 -24.98 9.64 -5.98
CA SER A 107 -25.39 10.60 -6.99
C SER A 107 -25.35 10.03 -8.41
N PHE A 108 -24.60 8.95 -8.62
CA PHE A 108 -24.50 8.22 -9.88
C PHE A 108 -25.37 6.96 -9.92
N GLY A 109 -26.16 6.72 -8.87
CA GLY A 109 -27.11 5.62 -8.78
C GLY A 109 -26.64 4.38 -8.06
N ALA A 110 -25.43 4.37 -7.48
CA ALA A 110 -24.96 3.27 -6.66
C ALA A 110 -25.85 3.09 -5.43
N LYS A 111 -26.20 1.85 -5.10
CA LYS A 111 -27.10 1.52 -4.00
C LYS A 111 -26.37 1.18 -2.71
N GLY A 112 -25.28 0.41 -2.81
CA GLY A 112 -24.51 -0.04 -1.66
C GLY A 112 -25.29 -0.96 -0.71
N THR A 113 -26.20 -1.76 -1.25
CA THR A 113 -27.06 -2.71 -0.49
C THR A 113 -26.60 -4.16 -0.57
N GLY A 114 -25.62 -4.46 -1.43
CA GLY A 114 -25.12 -5.83 -1.67
C GLY A 114 -25.93 -6.65 -2.67
N ASP A 115 -27.17 -6.28 -2.94
CA ASP A 115 -28.08 -7.05 -3.82
C ASP A 115 -27.96 -6.64 -5.29
N VAL A 116 -27.77 -5.35 -5.54
CA VAL A 116 -27.78 -4.76 -6.88
C VAL A 116 -26.34 -4.63 -7.39
N ASP A 117 -26.14 -4.85 -8.68
CA ASP A 117 -24.85 -4.62 -9.32
C ASP A 117 -24.59 -3.12 -9.47
N ASP A 118 -23.65 -2.63 -8.69
CA ASP A 118 -23.24 -1.22 -8.64
C ASP A 118 -22.05 -0.92 -9.59
N THR A 119 -21.56 -1.90 -10.37
CA THR A 119 -20.38 -1.76 -11.24
C THR A 119 -20.45 -0.54 -12.13
N GLU A 120 -21.54 -0.40 -12.90
CA GLU A 120 -21.70 0.70 -13.84
C GLU A 120 -21.87 2.05 -13.15
N ALA A 121 -22.53 2.08 -11.99
CA ALA A 121 -22.72 3.31 -11.22
C ALA A 121 -21.41 3.83 -10.64
N LEU A 122 -20.60 2.92 -10.06
CA LEU A 122 -19.27 3.23 -9.55
C LEU A 122 -18.33 3.68 -10.66
N GLN A 123 -18.30 2.94 -11.79
CA GLN A 123 -17.44 3.30 -12.92
C GLN A 123 -17.84 4.63 -13.54
N ARG A 124 -19.14 4.90 -13.69
CA ARG A 124 -19.64 6.18 -14.20
C ARG A 124 -19.21 7.34 -13.31
N ALA A 125 -19.26 7.17 -11.98
CA ALA A 125 -18.79 8.19 -11.04
C ALA A 125 -17.28 8.45 -11.21
N ILE A 126 -16.48 7.40 -11.36
CA ILE A 126 -15.03 7.51 -11.59
C ILE A 126 -14.76 8.20 -12.93
N ASP A 127 -15.42 7.79 -14.00
CA ASP A 127 -15.23 8.33 -15.33
C ASP A 127 -15.61 9.82 -15.41
N GLU A 128 -16.75 10.19 -14.85
CA GLU A 128 -17.24 11.57 -14.86
C GLU A 128 -16.31 12.51 -14.08
N LEU A 129 -15.82 12.07 -12.93
CA LEU A 129 -14.98 12.90 -12.08
C LEU A 129 -13.52 12.97 -12.52
N PHE A 130 -13.00 11.94 -13.17
CA PHE A 130 -11.55 11.82 -13.40
C PHE A 130 -11.15 11.63 -14.87
N ILE A 131 -12.06 11.18 -15.77
CA ILE A 131 -11.78 10.98 -17.19
C ILE A 131 -12.48 12.03 -18.06
N ASN A 132 -13.81 12.14 -17.96
CA ASN A 132 -14.66 12.90 -18.87
C ASN A 132 -14.73 14.41 -18.52
N VAL A 133 -13.61 15.08 -18.34
CA VAL A 133 -13.72 16.41 -17.77
C VAL A 133 -13.07 17.47 -18.63
N SER A 134 -13.85 18.05 -19.50
CA SER A 134 -13.44 19.25 -20.26
C SER A 134 -13.07 20.44 -19.36
N ASP A 135 -13.70 20.53 -18.17
CA ASP A 135 -13.46 21.63 -17.23
C ASP A 135 -12.42 21.32 -16.16
N LYS A 136 -11.81 20.13 -16.18
CA LYS A 136 -10.84 19.67 -15.18
C LYS A 136 -9.51 19.29 -15.82
N ASP A 137 -9.05 20.06 -16.77
CA ASP A 137 -7.71 19.92 -17.34
C ASP A 137 -6.64 20.10 -16.26
N ASP A 138 -6.94 20.90 -15.21
CA ASP A 138 -6.08 21.00 -14.03
C ASP A 138 -6.45 19.92 -12.99
N PRO A 139 -5.54 18.99 -12.68
CA PRO A 139 -5.75 17.96 -11.64
C PRO A 139 -6.20 18.54 -10.29
N ARG A 140 -5.80 19.77 -9.97
CA ARG A 140 -6.17 20.45 -8.72
C ARG A 140 -7.63 20.81 -8.61
N SER A 141 -8.36 20.83 -9.73
CA SER A 141 -9.81 21.08 -9.74
C SER A 141 -10.65 19.82 -9.48
N ARG A 142 -10.03 18.64 -9.41
CA ARG A 142 -10.72 17.37 -9.24
C ARG A 142 -11.09 17.15 -7.78
N VAL A 143 -12.35 16.79 -7.55
CA VAL A 143 -12.89 16.55 -6.21
C VAL A 143 -12.72 15.08 -5.79
N ALA A 144 -12.81 14.80 -4.49
CA ALA A 144 -12.84 13.44 -4.00
C ALA A 144 -14.19 12.77 -4.30
N LEU A 145 -14.14 11.51 -4.74
CA LEU A 145 -15.30 10.64 -4.84
C LEU A 145 -15.52 9.92 -3.52
N LYS A 146 -16.60 10.23 -2.87
CA LYS A 146 -16.99 9.53 -1.64
C LYS A 146 -17.76 8.26 -1.95
N ILE A 147 -17.29 7.15 -1.39
CA ILE A 147 -17.99 5.87 -1.39
C ILE A 147 -18.56 5.67 0.02
N ASP A 148 -19.83 5.95 0.19
CA ASP A 148 -20.49 5.90 1.50
C ASP A 148 -20.46 4.49 2.09
N ALA A 149 -20.75 4.40 3.40
CA ALA A 149 -20.91 3.10 4.05
C ALA A 149 -21.98 2.25 3.35
N GLY A 150 -21.65 0.98 3.12
CA GLY A 150 -22.50 0.02 2.42
C GLY A 150 -21.70 -1.11 1.79
N GLU A 151 -22.39 -2.11 1.26
CA GLU A 151 -21.81 -3.20 0.48
C GLU A 151 -22.15 -2.97 -1.01
N TYR A 152 -21.14 -2.70 -1.80
CA TYR A 152 -21.25 -2.43 -3.25
C TYR A 152 -20.86 -3.69 -4.03
N LYS A 153 -21.85 -4.37 -4.58
CA LYS A 153 -21.65 -5.51 -5.44
C LYS A 153 -21.12 -5.07 -6.80
N ILE A 154 -20.02 -5.67 -7.23
CA ILE A 154 -19.50 -5.49 -8.60
C ILE A 154 -19.36 -6.83 -9.29
N THR A 155 -19.49 -6.85 -10.61
CA THR A 155 -19.34 -8.04 -11.45
C THR A 155 -18.25 -7.87 -12.50
N ASN A 156 -17.65 -6.69 -12.58
CA ASN A 156 -16.56 -6.35 -13.50
C ASN A 156 -15.50 -5.48 -12.82
N THR A 157 -14.36 -5.36 -13.51
CA THR A 157 -13.24 -4.49 -13.08
C THR A 157 -13.65 -3.02 -13.02
N LEU A 158 -13.25 -2.35 -11.96
CA LEU A 158 -13.27 -0.90 -11.86
C LEU A 158 -11.93 -0.33 -12.34
N TYR A 159 -11.98 0.57 -13.30
CA TYR A 159 -10.80 1.19 -13.89
C TYR A 159 -10.51 2.53 -13.22
N ILE A 160 -9.29 2.69 -12.72
CA ILE A 160 -8.87 3.84 -11.93
C ILE A 160 -7.90 4.70 -12.73
N PRO A 161 -8.34 5.88 -13.18
CA PRO A 161 -7.52 6.81 -13.96
C PRO A 161 -6.57 7.63 -13.06
N PRO A 162 -5.59 8.35 -13.65
CA PRO A 162 -4.75 9.28 -12.91
C PRO A 162 -5.57 10.31 -12.12
N TYR A 163 -5.04 10.69 -10.96
CA TYR A 163 -5.64 11.68 -10.04
C TYR A 163 -6.95 11.23 -9.39
N ALA A 164 -7.35 9.97 -9.52
CA ALA A 164 -8.52 9.45 -8.84
C ALA A 164 -8.32 9.51 -7.32
N ASN A 165 -9.31 10.07 -6.63
CA ASN A 165 -9.32 10.18 -5.19
C ASN A 165 -10.60 9.53 -4.65
N LEU A 166 -10.48 8.27 -4.22
CA LEU A 166 -11.58 7.43 -3.75
C LEU A 166 -11.52 7.31 -2.24
N ILE A 167 -12.55 7.78 -1.55
CA ILE A 167 -12.60 7.82 -0.09
C ILE A 167 -13.84 7.07 0.42
N GLY A 168 -13.61 5.97 1.12
CA GLY A 168 -14.64 5.23 1.86
C GLY A 168 -14.84 5.78 3.27
N ASP A 169 -15.92 5.35 3.93
CA ASP A 169 -16.21 5.68 5.34
C ASP A 169 -15.40 4.85 6.35
N GLY A 170 -14.51 3.99 5.87
CA GLY A 170 -13.62 3.13 6.66
C GLY A 170 -13.66 1.67 6.21
N LYS A 171 -12.52 0.97 6.38
CA LYS A 171 -12.31 -0.41 5.88
C LYS A 171 -13.30 -1.46 6.39
N ASN A 172 -14.10 -1.17 7.41
CA ASN A 172 -15.13 -2.08 7.89
C ASN A 172 -16.57 -1.57 7.62
N LYS A 173 -16.70 -0.47 6.88
CA LYS A 173 -17.98 0.18 6.58
C LYS A 173 -18.28 0.26 5.11
N THR A 174 -17.27 0.57 4.30
CA THR A 174 -17.38 0.64 2.84
C THR A 174 -16.76 -0.63 2.26
N ILE A 175 -17.58 -1.50 1.70
CA ILE A 175 -17.17 -2.80 1.16
C ILE A 175 -17.52 -2.83 -0.32
N ILE A 176 -16.51 -3.01 -1.18
CA ILE A 176 -16.70 -3.32 -2.60
C ILE A 176 -16.46 -4.81 -2.76
N LYS A 177 -17.47 -5.55 -3.23
CA LYS A 177 -17.46 -6.99 -3.29
C LYS A 177 -17.60 -7.51 -4.72
N LEU A 178 -16.60 -8.30 -5.16
CA LEU A 178 -16.64 -8.94 -6.48
C LEU A 178 -17.53 -10.17 -6.44
N HIS A 179 -18.53 -10.21 -7.30
CA HIS A 179 -19.40 -11.33 -7.53
C HIS A 179 -19.20 -11.94 -8.93
N PRO A 180 -19.60 -13.20 -9.17
CA PRO A 180 -19.59 -13.77 -10.51
C PRO A 180 -20.43 -12.91 -11.46
N ASN A 181 -19.93 -12.73 -12.68
CA ASN A 181 -20.68 -12.04 -13.71
C ASN A 181 -21.72 -13.01 -14.32
N PRO A 182 -23.03 -12.77 -14.17
CA PRO A 182 -24.07 -13.67 -14.66
C PRO A 182 -24.11 -13.78 -16.19
N ASN A 183 -23.50 -12.85 -16.91
CA ASN A 183 -23.44 -12.82 -18.37
C ASN A 183 -22.21 -13.57 -18.93
N GLU A 184 -21.31 -14.06 -18.09
CA GLU A 184 -20.13 -14.82 -18.51
C GLU A 184 -20.41 -16.32 -18.45
N VAL A 185 -20.40 -16.98 -19.60
CA VAL A 185 -20.56 -18.43 -19.70
C VAL A 185 -19.33 -19.16 -19.13
N THR A 186 -18.15 -18.58 -19.30
CA THR A 186 -16.88 -19.08 -18.73
C THR A 186 -16.27 -17.95 -17.90
N PRO A 187 -16.06 -18.17 -16.59
CA PRO A 187 -15.44 -17.15 -15.76
C PRO A 187 -14.05 -16.77 -16.28
N ILE A 188 -13.82 -15.49 -16.49
CA ILE A 188 -12.52 -14.95 -16.88
C ILE A 188 -11.85 -14.36 -15.66
N ALA A 189 -10.60 -14.73 -15.42
CA ALA A 189 -9.81 -14.12 -14.35
C ALA A 189 -9.59 -12.64 -14.63
N LYS A 190 -10.15 -11.77 -13.80
CA LYS A 190 -10.02 -10.31 -13.91
C LYS A 190 -9.79 -9.68 -12.53
N PRO A 191 -9.07 -8.56 -12.47
CA PRO A 191 -8.93 -7.81 -11.22
C PRO A 191 -10.23 -7.10 -10.85
N MET A 192 -10.44 -6.83 -9.56
CA MET A 192 -11.52 -5.95 -9.11
C MET A 192 -11.24 -4.50 -9.49
N VAL A 193 -9.97 -4.08 -9.34
CA VAL A 193 -9.50 -2.73 -9.62
C VAL A 193 -8.27 -2.80 -10.52
N ALA A 194 -8.21 -1.95 -11.53
CA ALA A 194 -7.03 -1.81 -12.40
C ALA A 194 -6.75 -0.35 -12.73
N THR A 195 -5.48 0.05 -12.67
CA THR A 195 -5.07 1.40 -13.08
C THR A 195 -5.04 1.53 -14.60
N VAL A 196 -5.37 2.71 -15.09
CA VAL A 196 -5.42 3.05 -16.53
C VAL A 196 -4.70 4.34 -16.84
N ASP A 197 -4.31 4.49 -18.10
CA ASP A 197 -3.63 5.68 -18.65
C ASP A 197 -4.57 6.89 -18.71
N GLY A 198 -4.04 8.10 -18.49
CA GLY A 198 -4.80 9.35 -18.53
C GLY A 198 -5.41 9.71 -19.89
N ARG A 199 -5.07 8.96 -20.96
CA ARG A 199 -5.73 9.04 -22.28
C ARG A 199 -6.97 8.17 -22.38
N SER A 200 -7.29 7.42 -21.33
CA SER A 200 -8.48 6.58 -21.29
C SER A 200 -9.75 7.42 -21.44
N LEU A 201 -10.70 6.87 -22.20
CA LEU A 201 -12.04 7.41 -22.35
C LEU A 201 -13.03 6.45 -21.69
N ALA A 202 -14.17 6.94 -21.25
CA ALA A 202 -15.22 6.12 -20.69
C ALA A 202 -15.56 4.94 -21.61
N GLY A 203 -15.47 3.73 -21.08
CA GLY A 203 -15.70 2.51 -21.84
C GLY A 203 -14.54 2.03 -22.73
N THR A 204 -13.46 2.81 -22.86
CA THR A 204 -12.29 2.45 -23.66
C THR A 204 -11.01 2.68 -22.85
N TYR A 205 -10.70 1.76 -21.95
CA TYR A 205 -9.60 1.93 -21.00
C TYR A 205 -8.27 1.44 -21.57
N ILE A 206 -7.26 2.29 -21.48
CA ILE A 206 -5.88 1.97 -21.88
C ILE A 206 -5.17 1.36 -20.67
N THR A 207 -4.97 0.06 -20.73
CA THR A 207 -4.38 -0.75 -19.65
C THR A 207 -2.90 -1.03 -19.90
N TYR A 208 -2.27 -1.75 -18.99
CA TYR A 208 -0.85 -2.02 -18.81
C TYR A 208 0.05 -1.89 -20.04
N SER A 209 -0.17 -2.72 -21.07
CA SER A 209 0.74 -2.81 -22.24
C SER A 209 0.80 -1.55 -23.11
N ASN A 210 -0.16 -0.64 -22.95
CA ASN A 210 -0.32 0.56 -23.75
C ASN A 210 -0.20 1.86 -22.94
N ILE A 211 0.08 1.77 -21.63
CA ILE A 211 0.29 2.94 -20.76
C ILE A 211 1.58 3.67 -21.19
N GLN A 212 1.49 4.99 -21.36
CA GLN A 212 2.62 5.85 -21.69
C GLN A 212 3.17 6.55 -20.45
N ASN A 213 4.47 6.81 -20.44
CA ASN A 213 5.13 7.43 -19.28
C ASN A 213 4.57 8.82 -18.93
N ALA A 214 4.24 9.63 -19.93
CA ALA A 214 3.73 10.99 -19.72
C ALA A 214 2.31 11.05 -19.15
N THR A 215 1.54 9.99 -19.34
CA THR A 215 0.10 9.91 -19.00
C THR A 215 -0.21 8.74 -18.07
N ARG A 216 0.82 8.15 -17.45
CA ARG A 216 0.67 7.02 -16.54
C ARG A 216 -0.21 7.33 -15.34
N PRO A 217 -0.80 6.32 -14.70
CA PRO A 217 -1.52 6.48 -13.45
C PRO A 217 -0.64 7.16 -12.40
N GLN A 218 -1.10 8.29 -11.87
CA GLN A 218 -0.34 9.08 -10.90
C GLN A 218 -1.27 9.84 -9.95
N ASN A 219 -0.76 10.16 -8.76
CA ASN A 219 -1.49 10.93 -7.75
C ASN A 219 -2.86 10.31 -7.41
N ILE A 220 -2.90 8.98 -7.35
CA ILE A 220 -4.11 8.24 -7.00
C ILE A 220 -4.14 8.06 -5.48
N THR A 221 -5.31 8.31 -4.89
CA THR A 221 -5.57 8.02 -3.48
C THR A 221 -6.74 7.06 -3.38
N ILE A 222 -6.54 5.94 -2.67
CA ILE A 222 -7.59 4.99 -2.32
C ILE A 222 -7.55 4.82 -0.80
N SER A 223 -8.62 5.16 -0.11
CA SER A 223 -8.64 5.15 1.35
C SER A 223 -9.97 4.67 1.94
N GLY A 224 -9.89 3.93 3.04
CA GLY A 224 -11.06 3.56 3.85
C GLY A 224 -12.01 2.56 3.21
N ILE A 225 -11.52 1.66 2.36
CA ILE A 225 -12.35 0.72 1.57
C ILE A 225 -11.89 -0.72 1.81
N THR A 226 -12.85 -1.63 1.96
CA THR A 226 -12.62 -3.08 1.86
C THR A 226 -12.91 -3.54 0.43
N PHE A 227 -11.95 -4.24 -0.16
CA PHE A 227 -12.10 -5.00 -1.40
C PHE A 227 -12.19 -6.48 -1.06
N GLU A 228 -13.35 -7.07 -1.28
CA GLU A 228 -13.65 -8.45 -0.92
C GLU A 228 -14.06 -9.27 -2.17
N VAL A 229 -13.58 -10.50 -2.26
CA VAL A 229 -14.01 -11.44 -3.30
C VAL A 229 -15.08 -12.36 -2.72
N ASP A 230 -16.21 -12.50 -3.40
CA ASP A 230 -17.31 -13.38 -2.98
C ASP A 230 -16.94 -14.86 -3.09
N SER A 231 -17.51 -15.70 -2.22
CA SER A 231 -17.27 -17.14 -2.20
C SER A 231 -17.68 -17.89 -3.48
N LEU A 232 -18.53 -17.29 -4.27
CA LEU A 232 -18.96 -17.87 -5.54
C LEU A 232 -18.01 -17.58 -6.72
N VAL A 233 -17.02 -16.68 -6.51
CA VAL A 233 -16.00 -16.37 -7.52
C VAL A 233 -14.90 -17.43 -7.45
N THR A 234 -14.88 -18.33 -8.42
CA THR A 234 -13.92 -19.45 -8.49
C THR A 234 -12.59 -19.07 -9.13
N THR A 235 -12.56 -18.01 -9.92
CA THR A 235 -11.36 -17.51 -10.60
C THR A 235 -11.36 -15.99 -10.59
N HIS A 236 -10.30 -15.40 -10.09
CA HIS A 236 -10.02 -13.97 -10.24
C HIS A 236 -8.50 -13.77 -10.41
N ASP A 237 -8.12 -12.62 -10.90
CA ASP A 237 -6.73 -12.15 -10.90
C ASP A 237 -6.40 -11.48 -9.55
N ALA A 238 -5.42 -10.62 -9.48
CA ALA A 238 -5.20 -9.80 -8.29
C ALA A 238 -6.47 -9.00 -7.95
N ILE A 239 -6.73 -8.75 -6.66
CA ILE A 239 -7.80 -7.83 -6.25
C ILE A 239 -7.53 -6.45 -6.86
N ALA A 240 -6.32 -5.92 -6.70
CA ALA A 240 -5.92 -4.65 -7.32
C ALA A 240 -4.68 -4.81 -8.20
N LYS A 241 -4.80 -4.51 -9.49
CA LYS A 241 -3.67 -4.36 -10.43
C LYS A 241 -3.26 -2.91 -10.54
N LEU A 242 -2.12 -2.59 -9.96
CA LEU A 242 -1.60 -1.23 -9.88
C LEU A 242 -0.41 -1.07 -10.85
N ASP A 243 -0.72 -1.15 -12.13
CA ASP A 243 0.28 -1.12 -13.20
C ASP A 243 0.74 0.31 -13.49
N CYS A 244 2.05 0.49 -13.66
CA CYS A 244 2.70 1.75 -14.04
C CYS A 244 2.37 2.95 -13.16
N MET A 245 1.96 2.73 -11.91
CA MET A 245 1.47 3.75 -10.99
C MET A 245 2.60 4.52 -10.31
N THR A 246 2.43 5.83 -10.12
CA THR A 246 3.40 6.66 -9.41
C THR A 246 2.74 7.65 -8.43
N GLU A 247 3.53 8.11 -7.43
CA GLU A 247 3.14 9.17 -6.49
C GLU A 247 1.74 8.98 -5.90
N SER A 248 1.44 7.77 -5.45
CA SER A 248 0.09 7.37 -5.07
C SER A 248 0.03 6.77 -3.67
N LEU A 249 -1.15 6.83 -3.06
CA LEU A 249 -1.40 6.40 -1.70
C LEU A 249 -2.55 5.40 -1.63
N ILE A 250 -2.31 4.27 -0.99
CA ILE A 250 -3.32 3.30 -0.56
C ILE A 250 -3.28 3.25 0.95
N HIS A 251 -4.33 3.71 1.59
CA HIS A 251 -4.35 3.90 3.04
C HIS A 251 -5.63 3.36 3.68
N ASN A 252 -5.50 2.72 4.83
CA ASN A 252 -6.63 2.21 5.60
C ASN A 252 -7.61 1.36 4.76
N CYS A 253 -7.05 0.50 3.89
CA CYS A 253 -7.82 -0.41 3.04
C CYS A 253 -7.70 -1.86 3.52
N LYS A 254 -8.68 -2.69 3.17
CA LYS A 254 -8.63 -4.12 3.41
C LYS A 254 -8.79 -4.88 2.09
N PHE A 255 -7.91 -5.87 1.88
CA PHE A 255 -7.94 -6.77 0.74
C PHE A 255 -8.19 -8.18 1.24
N LYS A 256 -9.34 -8.74 0.88
CA LYS A 256 -9.81 -10.00 1.45
C LYS A 256 -10.33 -10.96 0.40
N ASN A 257 -9.96 -12.23 0.53
CA ASN A 257 -10.58 -13.34 -0.16
C ASN A 257 -11.42 -14.17 0.82
N HIS A 258 -12.26 -15.07 0.31
CA HIS A 258 -13.16 -15.90 1.12
C HIS A 258 -12.59 -17.28 1.48
N TRP A 259 -11.44 -17.66 0.95
CA TRP A 259 -10.90 -19.01 1.06
C TRP A 259 -10.65 -19.43 2.51
N ASP A 260 -11.31 -20.49 2.92
CA ASP A 260 -11.13 -21.05 4.26
C ASP A 260 -9.93 -22.00 4.36
N LYS A 261 -9.36 -22.40 3.23
CA LYS A 261 -8.22 -23.30 3.15
C LYS A 261 -7.13 -22.70 2.31
N LEU A 262 -5.93 -22.78 2.83
CA LEU A 262 -4.71 -22.45 2.12
C LEU A 262 -4.29 -23.52 1.08
N ASP A 263 -5.19 -24.42 0.69
CA ASP A 263 -4.95 -25.52 -0.23
C ASP A 263 -5.34 -25.14 -1.67
N GLY A 264 -4.39 -25.12 -2.56
CA GLY A 264 -4.63 -25.04 -3.99
C GLY A 264 -4.78 -23.65 -4.57
N PHE A 265 -4.00 -22.69 -4.08
CA PHE A 265 -3.98 -21.32 -4.60
C PHE A 265 -3.58 -21.24 -6.06
N THR A 266 -4.37 -20.55 -6.84
CA THR A 266 -4.11 -20.22 -8.23
C THR A 266 -3.74 -18.74 -8.36
N SER A 267 -2.54 -18.35 -7.96
CA SER A 267 -1.91 -17.05 -8.26
C SER A 267 -2.73 -15.79 -7.90
N GLN A 268 -3.51 -15.82 -6.83
CA GLN A 268 -4.41 -14.73 -6.44
C GLN A 268 -3.74 -13.77 -5.47
N SER A 269 -3.43 -12.58 -5.95
CA SER A 269 -2.79 -11.54 -5.14
C SER A 269 -3.80 -10.52 -4.61
N GLY A 270 -3.52 -9.95 -3.43
CA GLY A 270 -4.23 -8.76 -2.96
C GLY A 270 -3.91 -7.57 -3.85
N ILE A 271 -2.65 -7.17 -3.88
CA ILE A 271 -2.15 -6.12 -4.77
C ILE A 271 -1.07 -6.73 -5.70
N HIS A 272 -1.22 -6.52 -6.98
CA HIS A 272 -0.21 -6.85 -7.98
C HIS A 272 0.32 -5.58 -8.63
N ILE A 273 1.64 -5.43 -8.64
CA ILE A 273 2.33 -4.21 -9.08
C ILE A 273 3.37 -4.56 -10.13
N ARG A 274 3.33 -3.88 -11.25
CA ARG A 274 4.37 -3.96 -12.28
C ARG A 274 4.50 -2.64 -13.04
N GLY A 275 5.68 -2.41 -13.58
CA GLY A 275 5.95 -1.34 -14.52
C GLY A 275 6.13 -1.87 -15.93
N LEU A 276 6.41 -0.99 -16.88
CA LEU A 276 6.64 -1.32 -18.29
C LEU A 276 7.84 -0.51 -18.82
N GLY A 277 9.04 -1.06 -18.69
CA GLY A 277 10.26 -0.43 -19.18
C GLY A 277 10.47 1.00 -18.65
N ALA A 278 10.34 1.99 -19.53
CA ALA A 278 10.47 3.40 -19.15
C ALA A 278 9.31 3.91 -18.26
N THR A 279 8.16 3.21 -18.25
CA THR A 279 7.00 3.53 -17.44
C THR A 279 7.03 2.69 -16.15
N THR A 280 7.96 3.02 -15.27
CA THR A 280 8.14 2.32 -13.99
C THR A 280 6.98 2.62 -13.03
N SER A 281 6.58 1.63 -12.20
CA SER A 281 5.79 1.96 -11.00
C SER A 281 6.73 2.44 -9.90
N GLU A 282 6.45 3.58 -9.29
CA GLU A 282 7.37 4.18 -8.33
C GLU A 282 6.72 5.16 -7.35
N HIS A 283 7.37 5.37 -6.19
CA HIS A 283 6.92 6.33 -5.16
C HIS A 283 5.48 6.10 -4.68
N VAL A 284 5.13 4.84 -4.40
CA VAL A 284 3.80 4.47 -3.90
C VAL A 284 3.89 4.11 -2.43
N ILE A 285 2.92 4.55 -1.67
CA ILE A 285 2.78 4.27 -0.25
C ILE A 285 1.56 3.37 -0.04
N ILE A 286 1.78 2.24 0.65
CA ILE A 286 0.74 1.33 1.13
C ILE A 286 0.83 1.36 2.66
N ASP A 287 -0.17 1.93 3.31
CA ASP A 287 -0.11 2.24 4.73
C ASP A 287 -1.43 1.89 5.45
N ASP A 288 -1.34 1.39 6.69
CA ASP A 288 -2.49 0.98 7.52
C ASP A 288 -3.46 0.05 6.78
N CYS A 289 -2.94 -0.84 5.93
CA CYS A 289 -3.75 -1.79 5.18
C CYS A 289 -3.83 -3.16 5.86
N GLU A 290 -4.86 -3.91 5.53
CA GLU A 290 -5.09 -5.26 6.02
C GLU A 290 -5.21 -6.24 4.84
N PHE A 291 -4.49 -7.36 4.91
CA PHE A 291 -4.50 -8.40 3.89
C PHE A 291 -4.90 -9.72 4.52
N GLU A 292 -5.97 -10.31 4.04
CA GLU A 292 -6.57 -11.50 4.65
C GLU A 292 -6.92 -12.57 3.60
N ARG A 293 -6.50 -13.82 3.85
CA ARG A 293 -6.90 -15.01 3.08
C ARG A 293 -6.55 -14.92 1.59
N LEU A 294 -5.32 -14.54 1.29
CA LEU A 294 -4.78 -14.40 -0.05
C LEU A 294 -3.61 -15.36 -0.27
N ASP A 295 -3.35 -15.74 -1.52
CA ASP A 295 -2.14 -16.45 -1.87
C ASP A 295 -0.91 -15.56 -1.62
N VAL A 296 -0.90 -14.39 -2.23
CA VAL A 296 0.12 -13.37 -1.98
C VAL A 296 -0.55 -12.04 -1.65
N ALA A 297 -0.20 -11.43 -0.52
CA ALA A 297 -0.80 -10.13 -0.21
C ALA A 297 -0.34 -9.03 -1.17
N ILE A 298 0.97 -8.86 -1.33
CA ILE A 298 1.56 -7.89 -2.26
C ILE A 298 2.56 -8.59 -3.17
N HIS A 299 2.29 -8.57 -4.45
CA HIS A 299 3.13 -9.16 -5.48
C HIS A 299 3.68 -8.07 -6.40
N SER A 300 4.99 -8.04 -6.58
CA SER A 300 5.66 -7.13 -7.51
C SER A 300 6.51 -7.92 -8.49
N ASP A 301 6.34 -7.67 -9.78
CA ASP A 301 7.07 -8.38 -10.83
C ASP A 301 8.34 -7.64 -11.27
N HIS A 302 8.21 -6.61 -12.10
CA HIS A 302 9.33 -5.92 -12.73
C HIS A 302 9.05 -4.43 -12.93
N ASP A 303 10.10 -3.65 -13.14
CA ASP A 303 10.07 -2.21 -13.39
C ASP A 303 9.33 -1.44 -12.29
N VAL A 304 9.57 -1.84 -11.04
CA VAL A 304 8.96 -1.26 -9.83
C VAL A 304 10.05 -0.79 -8.89
N ARG A 305 9.89 0.40 -8.31
CA ARG A 305 10.88 0.95 -7.37
C ARG A 305 10.29 1.91 -6.33
N SER A 306 11.00 2.05 -5.22
CA SER A 306 10.71 3.06 -4.19
C SER A 306 9.29 2.98 -3.61
N PHE A 307 8.86 1.76 -3.26
CA PHE A 307 7.61 1.54 -2.54
C PHE A 307 7.84 1.56 -1.03
N ASN A 308 6.91 2.16 -0.31
CA ASN A 308 6.86 2.11 1.14
C ASN A 308 5.62 1.34 1.59
N ILE A 309 5.82 0.21 2.27
CA ILE A 309 4.75 -0.64 2.81
C ILE A 309 4.87 -0.57 4.32
N ALA A 310 3.91 0.07 4.99
CA ALA A 310 4.04 0.35 6.40
C ALA A 310 2.76 0.11 7.20
N ASN A 311 2.91 -0.11 8.51
CA ASN A 311 1.82 -0.16 9.51
C ASN A 311 0.67 -1.10 9.15
N SER A 312 0.94 -2.12 8.33
CA SER A 312 -0.08 -2.99 7.75
C SER A 312 -0.10 -4.36 8.42
N TYR A 313 -1.26 -5.01 8.37
CA TYR A 313 -1.50 -6.32 8.97
C TYR A 313 -1.72 -7.38 7.89
N PHE A 314 -0.88 -8.40 7.90
CA PHE A 314 -0.85 -9.50 6.95
C PHE A 314 -1.20 -10.79 7.69
N HIS A 315 -2.34 -11.42 7.37
CA HIS A 315 -2.73 -12.62 8.11
C HIS A 315 -3.49 -13.65 7.27
N PHE A 316 -3.33 -14.92 7.61
CA PHE A 316 -3.88 -16.08 6.89
C PHE A 316 -3.49 -16.07 5.40
N LEU A 317 -2.21 -15.98 5.10
CA LEU A 317 -1.68 -15.88 3.73
C LEU A 317 -0.75 -17.05 3.41
N GLN A 318 -0.57 -17.34 2.11
CA GLN A 318 0.53 -18.20 1.68
C GLN A 318 1.86 -17.44 1.77
N VAL A 319 1.92 -16.24 1.18
CA VAL A 319 3.08 -15.34 1.22
C VAL A 319 2.62 -13.91 1.53
N GLY A 320 3.31 -13.23 2.43
CA GLY A 320 3.01 -11.82 2.72
C GLY A 320 3.39 -10.91 1.55
N ILE A 321 4.67 -10.66 1.34
CA ILE A 321 5.19 -9.81 0.27
C ILE A 321 6.13 -10.60 -0.61
N GLN A 322 5.87 -10.63 -1.91
CA GLN A 322 6.64 -11.37 -2.90
C GLN A 322 7.19 -10.44 -3.99
N LEU A 323 8.50 -10.38 -4.12
CA LEU A 323 9.17 -9.49 -5.06
C LEU A 323 9.98 -10.29 -6.09
N GLY A 324 9.65 -10.14 -7.36
CA GLY A 324 10.43 -10.60 -8.49
C GLY A 324 10.25 -12.06 -8.93
N LYS A 325 9.32 -12.84 -8.35
CA LYS A 325 9.17 -14.28 -8.66
C LYS A 325 8.85 -14.59 -10.11
N ASN A 326 7.92 -13.86 -10.71
CA ASN A 326 7.40 -14.14 -12.06
C ASN A 326 7.85 -13.09 -13.09
N SER A 327 8.96 -12.46 -12.88
CA SER A 327 9.40 -11.33 -13.67
C SER A 327 9.91 -11.75 -15.05
N VAL A 328 9.02 -12.21 -15.90
CA VAL A 328 9.25 -12.39 -17.33
C VAL A 328 8.80 -11.10 -18.03
N GLY A 329 9.59 -10.04 -17.88
CA GLY A 329 9.41 -8.87 -18.72
C GLY A 329 9.74 -9.21 -20.15
N THR A 330 8.86 -8.90 -21.07
CA THR A 330 9.03 -9.15 -22.52
C THR A 330 9.99 -8.17 -23.19
N GLY A 331 10.58 -7.24 -22.44
CA GLY A 331 11.52 -6.25 -22.96
C GLY A 331 12.97 -6.49 -22.50
N ALA A 332 13.91 -6.25 -23.39
CA ALA A 332 15.35 -6.39 -23.13
C ALA A 332 15.90 -5.49 -22.00
N GLN A 333 15.07 -4.70 -21.33
CA GLN A 333 15.44 -3.76 -20.28
C GLN A 333 14.60 -3.89 -19.00
N SER A 334 13.79 -4.93 -18.86
CA SER A 334 13.02 -5.18 -17.62
C SER A 334 13.94 -5.33 -16.42
N GLN A 335 13.72 -4.55 -15.40
CA GLN A 335 14.48 -4.57 -14.16
C GLN A 335 13.65 -5.17 -13.03
N GLY A 336 14.27 -5.97 -12.15
CA GLY A 336 13.61 -6.47 -10.95
C GLY A 336 13.15 -5.33 -10.03
N PRO A 337 12.24 -5.62 -9.09
CA PRO A 337 11.81 -4.64 -8.07
C PRO A 337 12.99 -4.10 -7.28
N ARG A 338 12.96 -2.80 -6.92
CA ARG A 338 14.07 -2.13 -6.23
C ARG A 338 13.60 -1.17 -5.15
N HIS A 339 14.40 -1.06 -4.09
CA HIS A 339 14.23 -0.06 -3.04
C HIS A 339 12.84 -0.06 -2.39
N PHE A 340 12.34 -1.24 -2.03
CA PHE A 340 11.17 -1.36 -1.19
C PHE A 340 11.56 -1.15 0.27
N LYS A 341 10.86 -0.27 0.96
CA LYS A 341 10.91 -0.15 2.41
C LYS A 341 9.67 -0.81 2.99
N ILE A 342 9.88 -1.85 3.78
CA ILE A 342 8.82 -2.63 4.44
C ILE A 342 9.00 -2.41 5.94
N ALA A 343 8.11 -1.62 6.57
CA ALA A 343 8.37 -1.12 7.91
C ALA A 343 7.15 -1.21 8.84
N HIS A 344 7.39 -1.66 10.08
CA HIS A 344 6.38 -1.67 11.16
C HIS A 344 5.10 -2.44 10.84
N ASN A 345 5.21 -3.47 10.00
CA ASN A 345 4.10 -4.34 9.66
C ASN A 345 4.04 -5.53 10.63
N THR A 346 2.86 -6.14 10.72
CA THR A 346 2.66 -7.39 11.43
C THR A 346 2.28 -8.49 10.45
N PHE A 347 3.04 -9.57 10.46
CA PHE A 347 2.80 -10.79 9.68
C PHE A 347 2.40 -11.91 10.64
N ASP A 348 1.19 -12.42 10.50
CA ASP A 348 0.60 -13.43 11.40
C ASP A 348 -0.02 -14.57 10.60
N LYS A 349 0.26 -15.81 10.96
CA LYS A 349 -0.26 -16.99 10.29
C LYS A 349 0.00 -17.00 8.78
N ILE A 350 1.25 -16.84 8.41
CA ILE A 350 1.73 -16.92 7.04
C ILE A 350 2.36 -18.29 6.80
N ASN A 351 1.89 -18.99 5.78
CA ASN A 351 2.29 -20.36 5.53
C ASN A 351 3.75 -20.50 5.07
N ASP A 352 4.18 -19.74 4.08
CA ASP A 352 5.52 -19.83 3.50
C ASP A 352 6.45 -18.71 4.02
N PHE A 353 6.37 -17.53 3.45
CA PHE A 353 7.26 -16.42 3.76
C PHE A 353 6.49 -15.15 4.14
N GLY A 354 6.92 -14.46 5.17
CA GLY A 354 6.47 -13.10 5.42
C GLY A 354 6.93 -12.16 4.30
N ILE A 355 8.22 -12.22 3.94
CA ILE A 355 8.81 -11.47 2.82
C ILE A 355 9.69 -12.39 1.99
N ALA A 356 9.49 -12.42 0.67
CA ALA A 356 10.30 -13.18 -0.26
C ALA A 356 10.78 -12.34 -1.44
N VAL A 357 12.08 -12.23 -1.62
CA VAL A 357 12.74 -11.59 -2.76
C VAL A 357 13.45 -12.65 -3.59
N TYR A 358 13.03 -12.81 -4.83
CA TYR A 358 13.52 -13.87 -5.70
C TYR A 358 14.56 -13.37 -6.69
N LYS A 359 15.62 -14.17 -6.86
CA LYS A 359 16.67 -13.91 -7.85
C LYS A 359 16.15 -14.10 -9.26
N LYS A 360 16.58 -13.22 -10.15
CA LYS A 360 16.41 -13.43 -11.60
C LYS A 360 17.45 -14.39 -12.15
N THR A 361 16.98 -15.39 -12.85
CA THR A 361 17.83 -16.44 -13.45
C THR A 361 18.14 -16.21 -14.91
N THR A 362 17.52 -15.23 -15.57
CA THR A 362 17.63 -15.00 -17.01
C THR A 362 18.15 -13.60 -17.35
N ALA A 363 19.35 -13.51 -17.92
CA ALA A 363 19.86 -12.27 -18.51
C ALA A 363 18.99 -11.84 -19.72
N PRO A 364 18.83 -10.55 -20.02
CA PRO A 364 19.56 -9.39 -19.51
C PRO A 364 18.89 -8.66 -18.34
N GLN A 365 17.97 -9.30 -17.66
CA GLN A 365 17.18 -8.67 -16.60
C GLN A 365 18.00 -8.53 -15.31
N THR A 366 17.88 -7.39 -14.63
CA THR A 366 18.53 -7.20 -13.34
C THR A 366 17.68 -7.81 -12.23
N SER A 367 18.36 -8.40 -11.25
CA SER A 367 17.72 -8.94 -10.05
C SER A 367 17.10 -7.84 -9.18
N PRO A 368 16.11 -8.18 -8.34
CA PRO A 368 15.65 -7.30 -7.28
C PRO A 368 16.79 -6.92 -6.33
N TYR A 369 16.84 -5.70 -5.84
CA TYR A 369 17.86 -5.28 -4.87
C TYR A 369 17.47 -4.03 -4.07
N GLY A 370 18.19 -3.79 -2.97
CA GLY A 370 18.06 -2.59 -2.14
C GLY A 370 16.76 -2.56 -1.33
N HIS A 371 16.24 -3.73 -0.94
CA HIS A 371 15.06 -3.82 -0.09
C HIS A 371 15.43 -3.77 1.38
N THR A 372 14.64 -3.06 2.17
CA THR A 372 14.85 -2.92 3.60
C THR A 372 13.59 -3.33 4.37
N SER A 373 13.73 -4.32 5.25
CA SER A 373 12.73 -4.73 6.23
C SER A 373 13.08 -4.10 7.57
N VAL A 374 12.15 -3.33 8.19
CA VAL A 374 12.47 -2.54 9.38
C VAL A 374 11.38 -2.67 10.44
N GLY A 375 11.75 -3.21 11.60
CA GLY A 375 10.87 -3.19 12.77
C GLY A 375 9.54 -3.91 12.59
N ASN A 376 9.48 -4.89 11.69
CA ASN A 376 8.29 -5.70 11.47
C ASN A 376 8.17 -6.79 12.54
N ASN A 377 6.94 -7.20 12.84
CA ASN A 377 6.65 -8.32 13.71
C ASN A 377 6.25 -9.53 12.87
N PHE A 378 6.96 -10.64 13.03
CA PHE A 378 6.65 -11.91 12.39
C PHE A 378 6.18 -12.89 13.46
N LEU A 379 4.85 -13.10 13.49
CA LEU A 379 4.16 -14.00 14.41
C LEU A 379 3.71 -15.22 13.60
N ASP A 380 3.90 -16.41 14.06
CA ASP A 380 3.42 -17.65 13.41
C ASP A 380 3.61 -17.66 11.86
N VAL A 381 4.83 -17.38 11.40
CA VAL A 381 5.21 -17.33 9.99
C VAL A 381 6.09 -18.51 9.62
N ALA A 382 5.98 -19.04 8.41
CA ALA A 382 6.68 -20.24 7.89
C ALA A 382 6.35 -21.52 8.66
N ASN A 383 5.16 -21.64 9.20
CA ASN A 383 4.75 -22.71 10.12
C ASN A 383 4.00 -23.85 9.45
N ASN A 384 3.93 -23.90 8.12
CA ASN A 384 3.27 -24.98 7.37
C ASN A 384 1.87 -25.33 7.93
N MET A 385 1.02 -24.34 8.08
CA MET A 385 -0.31 -24.46 8.72
C MET A 385 -1.24 -25.50 8.08
N ASN A 386 -0.91 -25.99 6.89
CA ASN A 386 -1.73 -26.93 6.12
C ASN A 386 -1.18 -28.34 6.02
N GLY A 387 -0.10 -28.67 6.73
CA GLY A 387 0.51 -30.00 6.62
C GLY A 387 1.10 -30.31 5.25
N GLN A 388 1.32 -29.30 4.39
CA GLN A 388 1.95 -29.43 3.08
C GLN A 388 3.46 -29.69 3.23
N ASN A 389 4.03 -30.44 2.31
CA ASN A 389 5.21 -31.27 2.44
C ASN A 389 6.59 -30.60 2.59
N SER A 390 6.70 -29.33 2.84
CA SER A 390 8.00 -28.71 3.10
C SER A 390 7.84 -27.46 3.95
N PRO A 391 8.11 -27.53 5.24
CA PRO A 391 8.21 -26.32 6.05
C PRO A 391 9.28 -25.42 5.42
N GLN A 392 8.93 -24.17 5.22
CA GLN A 392 9.91 -23.20 4.76
C GLN A 392 10.99 -23.03 5.83
N THR A 393 12.20 -22.80 5.40
CA THR A 393 13.35 -22.71 6.31
C THR A 393 13.58 -21.31 6.85
N SER A 394 12.82 -20.32 6.36
CA SER A 394 13.02 -18.91 6.71
C SER A 394 11.71 -18.12 6.71
N VAL A 395 11.65 -17.12 7.57
CA VAL A 395 10.55 -16.15 7.64
C VAL A 395 10.70 -15.08 6.58
N ILE A 396 11.94 -14.62 6.37
CA ILE A 396 12.34 -13.69 5.32
C ILE A 396 13.33 -14.41 4.39
N LYS A 397 13.06 -14.34 3.09
CA LYS A 397 13.92 -14.90 2.06
C LYS A 397 14.45 -13.78 1.16
N PHE A 398 15.75 -13.55 1.18
CA PHE A 398 16.45 -12.68 0.25
C PHE A 398 17.40 -13.50 -0.63
N GLU A 399 17.05 -13.75 -1.88
CA GLU A 399 17.91 -14.46 -2.84
C GLU A 399 18.97 -13.57 -3.48
N GLU A 400 18.87 -12.26 -3.31
CA GLU A 400 19.80 -11.27 -3.86
C GLU A 400 20.48 -10.42 -2.79
N THR A 401 21.60 -9.84 -3.17
CA THR A 401 22.42 -8.95 -2.35
C THR A 401 21.79 -7.57 -2.14
N LEU A 402 22.29 -6.79 -1.19
CA LEU A 402 21.82 -5.45 -0.85
C LEU A 402 20.37 -5.40 -0.34
N CYS A 403 19.93 -6.45 0.32
CA CYS A 403 18.69 -6.46 1.08
C CYS A 403 19.00 -6.56 2.57
N GLU A 404 18.28 -5.80 3.39
CA GLU A 404 18.55 -5.67 4.82
C GLU A 404 17.30 -5.97 5.67
N SER A 405 17.53 -6.54 6.86
CA SER A 405 16.51 -6.69 7.90
C SER A 405 17.01 -6.01 9.16
N ILE A 406 16.32 -4.95 9.59
CA ILE A 406 16.74 -4.07 10.69
C ILE A 406 15.70 -4.08 11.80
N GLY A 407 16.05 -4.59 12.98
CA GLY A 407 15.16 -4.52 14.15
C GLY A 407 13.84 -5.30 14.01
N ASP A 408 13.74 -6.21 13.06
CA ASP A 408 12.58 -7.08 12.90
C ASP A 408 12.48 -8.03 14.10
N ASN A 409 11.26 -8.28 14.55
CA ASN A 409 10.94 -9.17 15.67
C ASN A 409 10.36 -10.48 15.16
N PHE A 410 10.97 -11.61 15.56
CA PHE A 410 10.55 -12.95 15.14
C PHE A 410 10.03 -13.72 16.35
N GLU A 411 8.82 -14.23 16.27
CA GLU A 411 8.27 -15.14 17.27
C GLU A 411 9.01 -16.48 17.18
N ARG A 412 9.59 -16.89 18.30
CA ARG A 412 10.63 -17.89 18.30
C ARG A 412 10.15 -19.35 18.26
N GLU A 413 8.98 -19.61 18.79
CA GLU A 413 8.56 -20.99 19.06
C GLU A 413 8.14 -21.75 17.81
N ALA A 414 7.68 -21.07 16.79
CA ALA A 414 7.30 -21.67 15.51
C ALA A 414 8.49 -22.23 14.71
N PHE A 415 9.74 -21.87 15.08
CA PHE A 415 10.93 -22.12 14.27
C PHE A 415 11.98 -22.98 14.97
N ILE A 416 11.57 -23.86 15.84
CA ILE A 416 12.46 -24.68 16.69
C ILE A 416 13.49 -25.46 15.88
N ASN A 417 13.20 -25.81 14.64
CA ASN A 417 14.07 -26.60 13.77
C ASN A 417 14.80 -25.79 12.70
N THR A 418 14.62 -24.48 12.65
CA THR A 418 15.26 -23.66 11.63
C THR A 418 16.38 -22.83 12.24
N SER A 419 17.59 -23.15 11.90
CA SER A 419 18.76 -22.33 12.22
C SER A 419 18.72 -20.94 11.54
N ASN A 420 17.81 -20.73 10.60
CA ASN A 420 17.78 -19.57 9.71
C ASN A 420 16.39 -18.93 9.66
N LEU A 421 16.13 -17.91 10.48
CA LEU A 421 14.96 -17.07 10.34
C LEU A 421 15.01 -16.19 9.08
N LEU A 422 16.21 -16.02 8.55
CA LEU A 422 16.52 -15.22 7.39
C LEU A 422 17.40 -16.02 6.45
N GLU A 423 16.94 -16.21 5.22
CA GLU A 423 17.66 -16.89 4.16
C GLU A 423 18.17 -15.85 3.15
N THR A 424 19.49 -15.81 2.95
CA THR A 424 20.14 -15.01 1.93
C THR A 424 21.30 -15.80 1.31
N PRO A 425 21.64 -15.58 0.03
CA PRO A 425 22.83 -16.20 -0.59
C PRO A 425 24.11 -15.77 0.11
N PHE A 426 24.10 -14.57 0.68
CA PHE A 426 25.20 -13.98 1.43
C PHE A 426 24.70 -13.62 2.82
N LYS A 427 24.67 -14.59 3.72
CA LYS A 427 24.25 -14.37 5.13
C LYS A 427 24.86 -13.12 5.78
N PRO A 428 26.05 -12.69 5.42
CA PRO A 428 26.65 -11.46 5.94
C PRO A 428 26.04 -10.17 5.44
N ASN A 429 25.32 -10.16 4.32
CA ASN A 429 24.71 -8.92 3.78
C ASN A 429 23.44 -8.49 4.48
N VAL A 430 23.12 -9.12 5.57
CA VAL A 430 22.03 -8.73 6.46
C VAL A 430 22.56 -7.88 7.60
N ASP A 431 23.43 -6.98 7.27
CA ASP A 431 24.18 -6.21 8.26
C ASP A 431 23.32 -5.33 9.13
N GLY A 432 22.28 -4.76 8.56
CA GLY A 432 21.31 -4.02 9.33
C GLY A 432 20.61 -4.86 10.38
N TYR A 433 20.37 -6.14 10.11
CA TYR A 433 19.82 -7.08 11.07
C TYR A 433 20.76 -7.31 12.25
N HIS A 434 22.05 -7.38 11.99
CA HIS A 434 23.07 -7.60 13.03
C HIS A 434 23.27 -6.38 13.93
N GLN A 435 23.03 -5.18 13.45
CA GLN A 435 23.20 -3.96 14.23
C GLN A 435 22.19 -3.82 15.38
N THR A 436 21.02 -4.43 15.26
CA THR A 436 19.94 -4.27 16.25
C THR A 436 19.75 -5.47 17.18
N LYS A 437 20.03 -6.67 16.68
CA LYS A 437 20.08 -7.90 17.49
C LYS A 437 21.18 -8.76 16.89
N SER A 438 22.40 -8.62 17.42
CA SER A 438 23.52 -9.42 16.95
C SER A 438 23.13 -10.90 16.93
N ARG A 439 23.02 -11.46 15.74
CA ARG A 439 22.82 -12.88 15.58
C ARG A 439 24.07 -13.58 16.07
N VAL A 440 23.94 -14.23 17.18
CA VAL A 440 25.00 -15.03 17.72
C VAL A 440 24.96 -16.37 16.99
N ASN A 441 25.94 -16.61 16.13
CA ASN A 441 26.15 -17.91 15.53
C ASN A 441 26.96 -18.78 16.49
N SER A 442 26.72 -20.07 16.49
CA SER A 442 27.48 -21.01 17.27
C SER A 442 27.98 -22.13 16.38
N THR A 443 29.25 -22.52 16.56
CA THR A 443 29.86 -23.64 15.85
C THR A 443 30.76 -24.42 16.79
N GLU A 444 30.83 -25.72 16.61
CA GLU A 444 31.79 -26.54 17.33
C GLU A 444 33.19 -26.35 16.74
N ILE A 445 34.16 -26.13 17.62
CA ILE A 445 35.59 -26.08 17.31
C ILE A 445 36.21 -27.41 17.72
N SER A 446 36.28 -28.32 16.76
CA SER A 446 36.96 -29.59 16.95
C SER A 446 38.48 -29.47 16.82
N GLU A 447 39.20 -30.38 17.46
CA GLU A 447 40.66 -30.46 17.32
C GLU A 447 41.05 -30.74 15.87
N ARG A 448 41.99 -29.93 15.36
CA ARG A 448 42.56 -30.08 14.02
C ARG A 448 43.85 -29.31 13.85
N ASP A 449 44.84 -29.93 13.24
CA ASP A 449 46.13 -29.31 12.96
C ASP A 449 46.12 -28.45 11.67
N SER A 450 45.07 -28.57 10.84
CA SER A 450 44.91 -27.78 9.63
C SER A 450 43.80 -26.72 9.79
N PHE A 451 43.89 -25.60 9.11
CA PHE A 451 42.83 -24.59 9.11
C PHE A 451 41.54 -25.11 8.49
N GLY A 452 40.44 -24.90 9.15
CA GLY A 452 39.09 -25.22 8.70
C GLY A 452 38.15 -24.05 8.76
N THR A 453 37.33 -23.90 7.74
CA THR A 453 36.38 -22.77 7.62
C THR A 453 35.24 -22.94 8.61
N PHE A 454 34.98 -21.94 9.43
CA PHE A 454 33.79 -21.91 10.28
C PHE A 454 32.74 -20.91 9.79
N THR A 455 33.14 -19.90 9.03
CA THR A 455 32.20 -18.97 8.40
C THR A 455 32.78 -18.34 7.13
N LYS A 456 31.92 -17.77 6.31
CA LYS A 456 32.29 -17.00 5.13
C LYS A 456 31.67 -15.62 5.20
N ILE A 457 32.41 -14.63 4.72
CA ILE A 457 31.93 -13.25 4.59
C ILE A 457 32.03 -12.81 3.12
N PRO A 458 31.09 -12.00 2.61
CA PRO A 458 31.24 -11.44 1.29
C PRO A 458 32.45 -10.52 1.25
N PHE A 459 33.11 -10.56 0.13
CA PHE A 459 34.25 -9.69 -0.11
C PHE A 459 33.84 -8.45 -0.87
N THR A 460 34.18 -7.29 -0.32
CA THR A 460 34.16 -6.03 -1.07
C THR A 460 35.49 -5.37 -0.81
N LYS A 461 36.19 -5.01 -1.87
CA LYS A 461 37.48 -4.32 -1.82
C LYS A 461 37.40 -3.10 -0.89
N ASP A 462 38.48 -2.91 -0.11
CA ASP A 462 38.66 -1.80 0.83
C ASP A 462 37.67 -1.76 2.02
N LYS A 463 37.07 -2.90 2.39
CA LYS A 463 36.18 -2.99 3.57
C LYS A 463 36.82 -3.77 4.72
N THR A 464 36.33 -3.47 5.92
CA THR A 464 36.75 -4.13 7.16
C THR A 464 35.57 -4.83 7.80
N ALA A 465 35.74 -6.09 8.18
CA ALA A 465 34.78 -6.85 8.97
C ALA A 465 35.32 -7.09 10.38
N TYR A 466 34.42 -7.05 11.36
CA TYR A 466 34.72 -7.43 12.74
C TYR A 466 33.90 -8.68 13.10
N VAL A 467 34.59 -9.66 13.71
CA VAL A 467 33.97 -10.84 14.27
C VAL A 467 34.16 -10.81 15.79
N ASP A 468 33.13 -10.42 16.51
CA ASP A 468 33.12 -10.52 17.96
C ASP A 468 32.80 -11.98 18.34
N TYR A 469 33.59 -12.60 19.19
CA TYR A 469 33.45 -13.99 19.51
C TYR A 469 33.62 -14.33 21.00
N LEU A 470 32.99 -15.42 21.40
CA LEU A 470 33.17 -16.09 22.65
C LEU A 470 33.51 -17.57 22.36
N LEU A 471 34.70 -17.97 22.74
CA LEU A 471 35.13 -19.36 22.68
C LEU A 471 35.06 -19.97 24.09
N VAL A 472 34.32 -21.05 24.23
CA VAL A 472 34.25 -21.82 25.47
C VAL A 472 34.81 -23.24 25.19
N LYS A 473 35.82 -23.64 25.89
CA LYS A 473 36.39 -24.99 25.81
C LYS A 473 36.02 -25.82 27.02
N ASP A 474 35.70 -27.08 26.78
CA ASP A 474 35.28 -28.03 27.78
C ASP A 474 36.46 -28.83 28.36
N ALA A 475 36.27 -29.24 29.57
CA ALA A 475 36.85 -30.35 30.36
C ALA A 475 38.38 -30.49 30.51
N THR A 476 39.21 -30.43 29.50
CA THR A 476 40.67 -30.68 29.69
C THR A 476 41.48 -29.39 29.90
N LYS A 477 41.01 -28.31 29.34
CA LYS A 477 41.57 -26.97 29.50
C LYS A 477 40.41 -25.96 29.54
N ALA A 478 39.64 -25.98 30.64
CA ALA A 478 38.50 -25.09 30.84
C ALA A 478 38.93 -23.63 30.66
N THR A 479 38.72 -23.09 29.49
CA THR A 479 39.09 -21.72 29.10
C THR A 479 37.93 -21.05 28.41
N THR A 480 37.63 -19.85 28.82
CA THR A 480 36.73 -18.94 28.09
C THR A 480 37.58 -17.83 27.51
N ARG A 481 37.53 -17.65 26.19
CA ARG A 481 38.21 -16.59 25.47
C ARG A 481 37.18 -15.72 24.76
N SER A 482 37.19 -14.42 25.02
CA SER A 482 36.33 -13.44 24.39
C SER A 482 37.19 -12.44 23.63
N GLY A 483 36.86 -12.19 22.36
CA GLY A 483 37.69 -11.37 21.52
C GLY A 483 37.00 -10.82 20.29
N ARG A 484 37.78 -10.07 19.53
CA ARG A 484 37.40 -9.52 18.24
C ARG A 484 38.43 -9.82 17.17
N LEU A 485 38.00 -10.48 16.10
CA LEU A 485 38.80 -10.55 14.86
C LEU A 485 38.51 -9.31 14.01
N THR A 486 39.56 -8.61 13.65
CA THR A 486 39.48 -7.54 12.65
C THR A 486 40.02 -8.10 11.34
N ILE A 487 39.17 -8.12 10.30
CA ILE A 487 39.51 -8.66 8.99
C ILE A 487 39.48 -7.51 8.02
N ALA A 488 40.64 -7.09 7.54
CA ALA A 488 40.78 -6.05 6.54
C ALA A 488 41.20 -6.64 5.20
N VAL A 489 40.50 -6.28 4.16
CA VAL A 489 40.75 -6.77 2.80
C VAL A 489 41.05 -5.61 1.89
N ARG A 490 42.25 -5.55 1.35
CA ARG A 490 42.70 -4.51 0.44
C ARG A 490 42.52 -4.89 -1.02
N ASP A 491 42.92 -6.11 -1.36
CA ASP A 491 42.72 -6.71 -2.68
C ASP A 491 42.67 -8.24 -2.53
N GLY A 492 42.39 -8.96 -3.61
CA GLY A 492 42.18 -10.40 -3.59
C GLY A 492 43.36 -11.22 -3.02
N SER A 493 44.54 -10.65 -2.88
CA SER A 493 45.74 -11.33 -2.32
C SER A 493 46.15 -10.79 -0.95
N ASN A 494 45.61 -9.65 -0.51
CA ASN A 494 46.03 -8.97 0.71
C ASN A 494 44.88 -8.94 1.73
N ILE A 495 44.74 -10.03 2.48
CA ILE A 495 43.79 -10.16 3.60
C ILE A 495 44.61 -10.17 4.87
N SER A 496 44.29 -9.31 5.83
CA SER A 496 44.86 -9.31 7.16
C SER A 496 43.84 -9.68 8.21
N VAL A 497 44.21 -10.49 9.16
CA VAL A 497 43.42 -10.85 10.34
C VAL A 497 44.20 -10.45 11.56
N THR A 498 43.59 -9.67 12.42
CA THR A 498 44.12 -9.34 13.76
C THR A 498 43.15 -9.85 14.80
N ASP A 499 43.63 -10.58 15.75
CA ASP A 499 42.86 -11.11 16.88
C ASP A 499 43.22 -10.35 18.16
N SER A 500 42.22 -9.74 18.77
CA SER A 500 42.35 -9.00 20.02
C SER A 500 41.40 -9.62 21.05
N TYR A 501 41.94 -10.23 22.10
CA TYR A 501 41.12 -11.01 23.01
C TYR A 501 41.58 -10.93 24.48
N THR A 502 40.67 -11.34 25.34
CA THR A 502 40.92 -11.65 26.76
C THR A 502 40.51 -13.09 27.05
N HIS A 503 41.12 -13.72 28.03
CA HIS A 503 40.76 -15.08 28.42
C HIS A 503 40.74 -15.29 29.95
N THR A 504 39.98 -16.29 30.37
CA THR A 504 39.98 -16.81 31.73
C THR A 504 40.61 -18.20 31.71
N GLY A 505 41.47 -18.47 32.65
CA GLY A 505 42.22 -19.73 32.69
C GLY A 505 43.73 -19.52 32.51
N SER A 506 44.51 -20.61 32.65
CA SER A 506 45.98 -20.58 32.57
C SER A 506 46.51 -20.44 31.14
N GLU A 507 45.69 -20.72 30.15
CA GLU A 507 46.02 -20.67 28.71
C GLU A 507 44.92 -20.00 27.93
N ASP A 508 45.24 -19.42 26.78
CA ASP A 508 44.31 -18.67 25.91
C ASP A 508 43.37 -19.54 25.06
N GLY A 509 43.42 -20.86 25.26
CA GLY A 509 42.65 -21.85 24.53
C GLY A 509 43.30 -22.32 23.23
N GLY A 510 44.46 -21.76 22.82
CA GLY A 510 45.33 -22.27 21.76
C GLY A 510 44.67 -22.34 20.37
N VAL A 511 43.67 -21.50 20.08
CA VAL A 511 43.00 -21.46 18.78
C VAL A 511 43.53 -20.30 17.95
N ASP A 512 44.04 -20.62 16.77
CA ASP A 512 44.48 -19.63 15.78
C ASP A 512 43.39 -19.35 14.78
N PHE A 513 43.26 -18.09 14.37
CA PHE A 513 42.33 -17.66 13.32
C PHE A 513 43.08 -17.10 12.10
N THR A 514 42.54 -17.37 10.91
CA THR A 514 43.03 -16.81 9.65
C THR A 514 41.85 -16.55 8.69
N ALA A 515 42.11 -15.82 7.63
CA ALA A 515 41.13 -15.60 6.57
C ALA A 515 41.81 -15.73 5.20
N ILE A 516 41.12 -16.38 4.27
CA ILE A 516 41.57 -16.53 2.88
C ILE A 516 40.46 -16.21 1.89
N LEU A 517 40.83 -15.78 0.70
CA LEU A 517 39.87 -15.60 -0.39
C LEU A 517 39.34 -16.95 -0.87
N ASP A 518 38.03 -17.04 -1.07
CA ASP A 518 37.38 -18.21 -1.68
C ASP A 518 37.11 -17.91 -3.16
N ASP A 519 38.06 -18.32 -3.99
CA ASP A 519 38.08 -18.01 -5.44
C ASP A 519 37.47 -19.17 -6.25
N LEU A 520 36.33 -19.70 -5.85
CA LEU A 520 35.73 -20.86 -6.52
C LEU A 520 34.72 -20.51 -7.63
N ASP A 521 34.43 -19.25 -7.87
CA ASP A 521 33.53 -18.88 -8.96
C ASP A 521 34.02 -17.64 -9.70
N SER A 522 34.39 -17.83 -10.97
CA SER A 522 34.94 -16.79 -11.85
C SER A 522 33.95 -15.68 -12.26
N THR A 523 32.83 -15.57 -11.56
CA THR A 523 31.85 -14.51 -11.76
C THR A 523 32.24 -13.28 -10.95
N VAL A 524 32.62 -12.22 -11.63
CA VAL A 524 32.95 -10.92 -11.03
C VAL A 524 31.82 -10.47 -10.11
N GLY A 525 32.12 -10.36 -8.81
CA GLY A 525 31.17 -9.88 -7.78
C GLY A 525 30.68 -10.93 -6.77
N SER A 526 31.11 -12.19 -6.87
CA SER A 526 30.77 -13.28 -5.93
C SER A 526 31.91 -13.74 -5.01
N GLU A 527 32.94 -12.92 -4.91
CA GLU A 527 34.10 -13.25 -4.07
C GLU A 527 33.71 -13.27 -2.59
N THR A 528 34.12 -14.33 -1.90
CA THR A 528 33.94 -14.47 -0.45
C THR A 528 35.27 -14.67 0.25
N VAL A 529 35.33 -14.24 1.51
CA VAL A 529 36.45 -14.51 2.40
C VAL A 529 36.03 -15.61 3.37
N LYS A 530 36.76 -16.72 3.36
CA LYS A 530 36.63 -17.80 4.36
C LYS A 530 37.37 -17.41 5.62
N ILE A 531 36.66 -17.38 6.74
CA ILE A 531 37.29 -17.24 8.06
C ILE A 531 37.50 -18.66 8.62
N GLN A 532 38.74 -18.95 8.97
CA GLN A 532 39.17 -20.27 9.33
C GLN A 532 39.76 -20.26 10.74
N TYR A 533 39.69 -21.44 11.39
CA TYR A 533 40.36 -21.70 12.66
C TYR A 533 41.26 -22.93 12.57
N ARG A 534 42.27 -22.96 13.42
CA ARG A 534 43.08 -24.11 13.74
C ARG A 534 43.04 -24.30 15.25
N ASN A 535 42.69 -25.51 15.69
CA ASN A 535 42.65 -25.91 17.09
C ASN A 535 43.52 -27.15 17.23
N PRO A 536 44.82 -27.00 17.56
CA PRO A 536 45.76 -28.12 17.59
C PRO A 536 45.30 -29.31 18.43
N ILE A 537 45.65 -30.53 17.99
CA ILE A 537 45.32 -31.77 18.68
C ILE A 537 45.89 -31.73 20.11
N GLY A 538 45.08 -32.09 21.07
CA GLY A 538 45.39 -32.02 22.50
C GLY A 538 44.90 -30.77 23.22
N ASN A 539 44.31 -29.81 22.49
CA ASN A 539 43.73 -28.61 23.07
C ASN A 539 42.26 -28.76 23.51
N GLY A 540 41.64 -29.92 23.23
CA GLY A 540 40.23 -30.17 23.52
C GLY A 540 39.27 -29.45 22.55
N ASN A 541 38.08 -29.99 22.42
CA ASN A 541 37.00 -29.35 21.64
C ASN A 541 36.42 -28.15 22.38
N GLY A 542 35.73 -27.30 21.66
CA GLY A 542 35.06 -26.15 22.24
C GLY A 542 33.89 -25.66 21.37
N THR A 543 33.17 -24.69 21.89
CA THR A 543 32.11 -23.99 21.18
C THR A 543 32.52 -22.54 20.92
N LEU A 544 32.48 -22.14 19.66
CA LEU A 544 32.71 -20.76 19.24
C LEU A 544 31.36 -20.11 18.96
N THR A 545 31.03 -19.12 19.76
CA THR A 545 29.85 -18.27 19.58
C THR A 545 30.32 -16.94 19.05
N TYR A 546 29.78 -16.44 17.94
CA TYR A 546 30.28 -15.23 17.27
C TYR A 546 29.20 -14.42 16.58
N SER A 547 29.47 -13.14 16.44
CA SER A 547 28.69 -12.19 15.63
C SER A 547 29.61 -11.45 14.67
N ILE A 548 29.10 -11.05 13.50
CA ILE A 548 29.87 -10.39 12.46
C ILE A 548 29.29 -8.99 12.23
N THR A 549 30.15 -7.98 12.20
CA THR A 549 29.79 -6.60 11.90
C THR A 549 30.68 -6.05 10.78
N TYR A 550 30.11 -5.35 9.82
CA TYR A 550 30.84 -4.76 8.71
C TYR A 550 30.91 -3.25 8.85
N PHE A 551 32.02 -2.69 8.39
CA PHE A 551 32.15 -1.27 8.20
C PHE A 551 32.40 -0.96 6.73
N ALA A 552 31.55 -0.09 6.20
CA ALA A 552 31.63 0.37 4.82
C ALA A 552 32.73 1.42 4.66
#